data_0ac12ecfd41d8ae21dee7a3da1f19228
#
_entry.id   0ac12ecfd41d8ae21dee7a3da1f19228
#
_cell.length_a   1.000
_cell.length_b   1.000
_cell.length_c   1.000
_cell.angle_alpha   90.00
_cell.angle_beta   90.00
_cell.angle_gamma   90.00
#
_symmetry.space_group_name_H-M   'P 1'
#
loop_
_entity.id
_entity.type
_entity.pdbx_description
1 polymer ?
#
loop_
_entity_poly.entity_id
_entity_poly.type
_entity_poly.pdbx_seq_one_letter_code
_entity_poly.pdbx_strand_id
1 'polypeptide(L)'
;MKSFSRSDRVAEQIRRELAELIRLELKDPRVRLVTLTDVEVTPDYAHAKVFYTTLAGADKQAAIANGLQRSKGFLRRELGHRIRIHQIPELHFVYDVSVERGTQLSNLIDQAVSDRSSNDATDDATDDATDTTNDDE
;
A
#
# COMPACT_ATOMS: atom_id res chain seq x y z
N MET A 1 -9.73 -9.92 20.93
CA MET A 1 -10.28 -10.06 19.56
C MET A 1 -11.08 -8.82 19.19
N LYS A 2 -10.71 -8.18 18.10
CA LYS A 2 -11.39 -6.95 17.70
C LYS A 2 -12.74 -7.29 17.08
N SER A 3 -13.82 -6.81 17.68
CA SER A 3 -15.15 -7.03 17.11
C SER A 3 -15.38 -6.04 15.96
N PHE A 4 -15.89 -6.54 14.85
CA PHE A 4 -16.20 -5.68 13.71
C PHE A 4 -17.54 -4.98 13.93
N SER A 5 -17.54 -3.66 13.78
CA SER A 5 -18.74 -2.87 13.78
C SER A 5 -19.51 -3.08 12.48
N ARG A 6 -20.75 -2.55 12.42
CA ARG A 6 -21.54 -2.61 11.20
C ARG A 6 -20.85 -1.87 10.05
N SER A 7 -20.25 -0.72 10.35
CA SER A 7 -19.50 0.03 9.35
C SER A 7 -18.27 -0.71 8.84
N ASP A 8 -17.63 -1.49 9.70
CA ASP A 8 -16.48 -2.32 9.30
C ASP A 8 -16.90 -3.42 8.32
N ARG A 9 -18.05 -4.02 8.54
CA ARG A 9 -18.60 -5.04 7.62
C ARG A 9 -18.95 -4.45 6.27
N VAL A 10 -19.56 -3.27 6.27
CA VAL A 10 -19.86 -2.55 5.04
C VAL A 10 -18.58 -2.17 4.32
N ALA A 11 -17.58 -1.69 5.05
CA ALA A 11 -16.29 -1.32 4.48
C ALA A 11 -15.63 -2.52 3.79
N GLU A 12 -15.64 -3.69 4.42
CA GLU A 12 -15.06 -4.91 3.84
C GLU A 12 -15.82 -5.34 2.59
N GLN A 13 -17.14 -5.23 2.60
CA GLN A 13 -17.95 -5.55 1.43
C GLN A 13 -17.65 -4.58 0.28
N ILE A 14 -17.53 -3.28 0.59
CA ILE A 14 -17.16 -2.27 -0.39
C ILE A 14 -15.78 -2.59 -0.99
N ARG A 15 -14.81 -2.93 -0.15
CA ARG A 15 -13.46 -3.27 -0.61
C ARG A 15 -13.49 -4.41 -1.63
N ARG A 16 -14.19 -5.49 -1.32
CA ARG A 16 -14.28 -6.65 -2.20
C ARG A 16 -14.96 -6.32 -3.52
N GLU A 17 -16.09 -5.62 -3.46
CA GLU A 17 -16.83 -5.28 -4.67
C GLU A 17 -16.08 -4.28 -5.55
N LEU A 18 -15.44 -3.28 -4.94
CA LEU A 18 -14.64 -2.32 -5.68
C LEU A 18 -13.43 -2.97 -6.33
N ALA A 19 -12.75 -3.87 -5.62
CA ALA A 19 -11.60 -4.57 -6.19
C ALA A 19 -11.99 -5.36 -7.43
N GLU A 20 -13.14 -6.02 -7.38
CA GLU A 20 -13.66 -6.76 -8.54
C GLU A 20 -14.06 -5.83 -9.69
N LEU A 21 -14.75 -4.73 -9.37
CA LEU A 21 -15.15 -3.75 -10.37
C LEU A 21 -13.93 -3.14 -11.07
N ILE A 22 -12.92 -2.77 -10.33
CA ILE A 22 -11.69 -2.20 -10.90
C ILE A 22 -11.00 -3.21 -11.81
N ARG A 23 -10.95 -4.46 -11.39
CA ARG A 23 -10.28 -5.51 -12.15
C ARG A 23 -11.03 -5.87 -13.43
N LEU A 24 -12.37 -5.96 -13.36
CA LEU A 24 -13.18 -6.51 -14.45
C LEU A 24 -13.84 -5.47 -15.34
N GLU A 25 -14.22 -4.33 -14.77
CA GLU A 25 -15.10 -3.39 -15.48
C GLU A 25 -14.36 -2.15 -15.98
N LEU A 26 -13.24 -1.77 -15.39
CA LEU A 26 -12.50 -0.60 -15.86
C LEU A 26 -11.63 -0.97 -17.06
N LYS A 27 -11.75 -0.15 -18.10
CA LYS A 27 -11.05 -0.37 -19.37
C LYS A 27 -9.63 0.16 -19.37
N ASP A 28 -9.28 1.03 -18.43
CA ASP A 28 -7.94 1.60 -18.37
C ASP A 28 -6.98 0.57 -17.76
N PRO A 29 -6.01 0.05 -18.55
CA PRO A 29 -5.10 -0.96 -18.04
C PRO A 29 -4.21 -0.47 -16.88
N ARG A 30 -3.98 0.84 -16.77
CA ARG A 30 -3.18 1.39 -15.68
C ARG A 30 -3.87 1.24 -14.34
N VAL A 31 -5.19 1.38 -14.32
CA VAL A 31 -5.99 1.25 -13.09
C VAL A 31 -6.08 -0.19 -12.64
N ARG A 32 -5.93 -1.16 -13.54
CA ARG A 32 -5.94 -2.59 -13.20
C ARG A 32 -4.75 -3.00 -12.35
N LEU A 33 -3.68 -2.21 -12.33
CA LEU A 33 -2.51 -2.49 -11.51
C LEU A 33 -2.71 -2.10 -10.04
N VAL A 34 -3.88 -1.58 -9.71
CA VAL A 34 -4.22 -1.12 -8.37
C VAL A 34 -4.66 -2.30 -7.51
N THR A 35 -4.15 -2.35 -6.29
CA THR A 35 -4.62 -3.27 -5.25
C THR A 35 -5.24 -2.46 -4.13
N LEU A 36 -6.47 -2.77 -3.76
CA LEU A 36 -7.13 -2.13 -2.63
C LEU A 36 -6.65 -2.79 -1.34
N THR A 37 -6.10 -1.99 -0.45
CA THR A 37 -5.54 -2.49 0.80
C THR A 37 -6.50 -2.38 1.97
N ASP A 38 -7.33 -1.34 1.98
CA ASP A 38 -8.28 -1.14 3.06
C ASP A 38 -9.37 -0.17 2.62
N VAL A 39 -10.49 -0.17 3.34
CA VAL A 39 -11.57 0.80 3.17
C VAL A 39 -12.06 1.21 4.56
N GLU A 40 -12.17 2.51 4.78
CA GLU A 40 -12.71 3.08 6.01
C GLU A 40 -13.98 3.86 5.67
N VAL A 41 -15.10 3.48 6.28
CA VAL A 41 -16.38 4.13 6.08
C VAL A 41 -16.71 4.97 7.31
N THR A 42 -17.14 6.21 7.10
CA THR A 42 -17.57 7.08 8.21
C THR A 42 -18.83 6.53 8.86
N PRO A 43 -19.05 6.82 10.16
CA PRO A 43 -20.22 6.29 10.87
C PRO A 43 -21.58 6.67 10.26
N ASP A 44 -21.64 7.80 9.56
CA ASP A 44 -22.86 8.25 8.88
C ASP A 44 -22.99 7.65 7.46
N TYR A 45 -22.03 6.82 7.04
CA TYR A 45 -21.97 6.22 5.71
C TYR A 45 -21.89 7.22 4.56
N ALA A 46 -21.52 8.45 4.84
CA ALA A 46 -21.43 9.49 3.81
C ALA A 46 -20.14 9.44 3.00
N HIS A 47 -19.06 8.98 3.60
CA HIS A 47 -17.74 8.96 2.98
C HIS A 47 -17.04 7.63 3.20
N ALA A 48 -16.30 7.18 2.20
CA ALA A 48 -15.45 6.00 2.28
C ALA A 48 -14.06 6.36 1.78
N LYS A 49 -13.04 6.16 2.62
CA LYS A 49 -11.65 6.26 2.20
C LYS A 49 -11.22 4.90 1.69
N VAL A 50 -10.82 4.87 0.42
CA VAL A 50 -10.40 3.65 -0.25
C VAL A 50 -8.89 3.72 -0.42
N PHE A 51 -8.18 2.94 0.38
CA PHE A 51 -6.72 2.89 0.34
C PHE A 51 -6.27 1.91 -0.72
N TYR A 52 -5.32 2.32 -1.52
CA TYR A 52 -4.81 1.50 -2.59
C TYR A 52 -3.29 1.59 -2.70
N THR A 53 -2.71 0.56 -3.26
CA THR A 53 -1.31 0.55 -3.65
C THR A 53 -1.20 0.06 -5.08
N THR A 54 -0.03 0.23 -5.69
CA THR A 54 0.21 -0.21 -7.05
C THR A 54 1.66 -0.67 -7.20
N LEU A 55 1.86 -1.65 -8.06
CA LEU A 55 3.20 -2.12 -8.43
C LEU A 55 3.83 -1.26 -9.53
N ALA A 56 3.06 -0.33 -10.10
CA ALA A 56 3.58 0.60 -11.10
C ALA A 56 4.57 1.56 -10.46
N GLY A 57 5.52 2.04 -11.23
CA GLY A 57 6.53 2.97 -10.73
C GLY A 57 5.94 4.33 -10.33
N ALA A 58 6.72 5.09 -9.58
CA ALA A 58 6.30 6.39 -9.06
C ALA A 58 5.85 7.35 -10.17
N ASP A 59 6.43 7.22 -11.36
CA ASP A 59 6.08 8.03 -12.51
C ASP A 59 4.65 7.82 -13.00
N LYS A 60 4.04 6.68 -12.69
CA LYS A 60 2.69 6.34 -13.12
C LYS A 60 1.63 6.59 -12.05
N GLN A 61 2.03 6.92 -10.84
CA GLN A 61 1.09 7.09 -9.73
C GLN A 61 0.08 8.21 -9.97
N ALA A 62 0.51 9.34 -10.54
CA ALA A 62 -0.38 10.45 -10.84
C ALA A 62 -1.44 10.07 -11.87
N ALA A 63 -1.04 9.34 -12.91
CA ALA A 63 -1.97 8.87 -13.95
C ALA A 63 -2.99 7.88 -13.37
N ILE A 64 -2.55 7.00 -12.48
CA ILE A 64 -3.43 6.05 -11.81
C ILE A 64 -4.42 6.77 -10.91
N ALA A 65 -3.97 7.74 -10.13
CA ALA A 65 -4.83 8.55 -9.28
C ALA A 65 -5.89 9.28 -10.10
N ASN A 66 -5.50 9.86 -11.22
CA ASN A 66 -6.43 10.53 -12.13
C ASN A 66 -7.45 9.55 -12.72
N GLY A 67 -6.99 8.35 -13.09
CA GLY A 67 -7.88 7.31 -13.61
C GLY A 67 -8.92 6.87 -12.61
N LEU A 68 -8.53 6.71 -11.35
CA LEU A 68 -9.46 6.37 -10.27
C LEU A 68 -10.46 7.49 -10.03
N GLN A 69 -10.00 8.74 -10.05
CA GLN A 69 -10.89 9.90 -9.88
C GLN A 69 -11.93 9.98 -10.99
N ARG A 70 -11.53 9.75 -12.23
CA ARG A 70 -12.46 9.76 -13.36
C ARG A 70 -13.47 8.63 -13.29
N SER A 71 -13.09 7.52 -12.70
CA SER A 71 -13.95 6.33 -12.61
C SER A 71 -14.87 6.36 -11.39
N LYS A 72 -14.75 7.34 -10.53
CA LYS A 72 -15.49 7.44 -9.28
C LYS A 72 -17.01 7.31 -9.44
N GLY A 73 -17.56 8.07 -10.37
CA GLY A 73 -19.01 8.04 -10.61
C GLY A 73 -19.49 6.69 -11.08
N PHE A 74 -18.76 6.08 -12.01
CA PHE A 74 -19.07 4.75 -12.50
C PHE A 74 -18.97 3.71 -11.39
N LEU A 75 -17.90 3.72 -10.63
CA LEU A 75 -17.68 2.77 -9.54
C LEU A 75 -18.74 2.90 -8.45
N ARG A 76 -19.10 4.13 -8.11
CA ARG A 76 -20.15 4.37 -7.12
C ARG A 76 -21.49 3.85 -7.58
N ARG A 77 -21.83 4.07 -8.83
CA ARG A 77 -23.10 3.58 -9.42
C ARG A 77 -23.16 2.06 -9.45
N GLU A 78 -22.09 1.42 -9.90
CA GLU A 78 -22.01 -0.03 -9.96
C GLU A 78 -22.01 -0.64 -8.56
N LEU A 79 -21.36 0.02 -7.62
CA LEU A 79 -21.36 -0.40 -6.23
C LEU A 79 -22.78 -0.40 -5.66
N GLY A 80 -23.57 0.63 -6.02
CA GLY A 80 -24.96 0.72 -5.63
C GLY A 80 -25.83 -0.43 -6.13
N HIS A 81 -25.45 -1.03 -7.26
CA HIS A 81 -26.15 -2.19 -7.78
C HIS A 81 -25.76 -3.49 -7.08
N ARG A 82 -24.57 -3.53 -6.47
CA ARG A 82 -24.03 -4.75 -5.85
C ARG A 82 -24.25 -4.81 -4.34
N ILE A 83 -24.37 -3.65 -3.70
CA ILE A 83 -24.50 -3.56 -2.24
C ILE A 83 -25.82 -2.89 -1.90
N ARG A 84 -26.56 -3.53 -0.98
CA ARG A 84 -27.83 -2.98 -0.50
C ARG A 84 -27.59 -2.20 0.78
N ILE A 85 -27.31 -0.91 0.63
CA ILE A 85 -27.22 0.03 1.75
C ILE A 85 -28.02 1.27 1.41
N HIS A 86 -28.46 1.97 2.44
CA HIS A 86 -29.31 3.15 2.28
C HIS A 86 -28.65 4.24 1.44
N GLN A 87 -27.35 4.40 1.61
CA GLN A 87 -26.60 5.46 0.97
C GLN A 87 -25.24 4.90 0.57
N ILE A 88 -24.90 5.07 -0.70
CA ILE A 88 -23.56 4.71 -1.17
C ILE A 88 -22.61 5.83 -0.80
N PRO A 89 -21.55 5.55 -0.03
CA PRO A 89 -20.62 6.59 0.37
C PRO A 89 -19.92 7.23 -0.82
N GLU A 90 -19.53 8.48 -0.66
CA GLU A 90 -18.64 9.13 -1.61
C GLU A 90 -17.26 8.49 -1.48
N LEU A 91 -16.69 8.08 -2.60
CA LEU A 91 -15.40 7.38 -2.62
C LEU A 91 -14.25 8.37 -2.66
N HIS A 92 -13.27 8.17 -1.77
CA HIS A 92 -12.06 8.96 -1.73
C HIS A 92 -10.87 8.02 -1.83
N PHE A 93 -10.19 8.03 -2.97
CA PHE A 93 -9.05 7.16 -3.20
C PHE A 93 -7.80 7.78 -2.60
N VAL A 94 -7.14 7.03 -1.73
CA VAL A 94 -5.95 7.48 -0.99
C VAL A 94 -4.84 6.44 -1.19
N TYR A 95 -3.67 6.90 -1.62
CA TYR A 95 -2.52 6.00 -1.75
C TYR A 95 -2.08 5.52 -0.38
N ASP A 96 -1.94 4.21 -0.24
CA ASP A 96 -1.59 3.59 1.04
C ASP A 96 -0.07 3.57 1.22
N VAL A 97 0.44 4.58 1.91
CA VAL A 97 1.86 4.71 2.18
C VAL A 97 2.37 3.68 3.19
N SER A 98 1.47 3.03 3.93
CA SER A 98 1.89 2.05 4.94
C SER A 98 2.57 0.84 4.30
N VAL A 99 2.07 0.37 3.15
CA VAL A 99 2.68 -0.73 2.41
C VAL A 99 4.05 -0.32 1.88
N GLU A 100 4.14 0.85 1.28
CA GLU A 100 5.40 1.39 0.77
C GLU A 100 6.41 1.59 1.88
N ARG A 101 5.99 2.16 3.02
CA ARG A 101 6.84 2.33 4.19
C ARG A 101 7.33 1.00 4.72
N GLY A 102 6.47 -0.02 4.77
CA GLY A 102 6.84 -1.36 5.18
C GLY A 102 7.92 -1.94 4.30
N THR A 103 7.78 -1.81 3.00
CA THR A 103 8.77 -2.27 2.02
C THR A 103 10.09 -1.52 2.19
N GLN A 104 10.04 -0.21 2.31
CA GLN A 104 11.24 0.61 2.51
C GLN A 104 11.95 0.25 3.80
N LEU A 105 11.21 0.03 4.87
CA LEU A 105 11.79 -0.36 6.16
C LEU A 105 12.46 -1.72 6.07
N SER A 106 11.86 -2.69 5.40
CA SER A 106 12.46 -3.99 5.18
C SER A 106 13.75 -3.88 4.39
N ASN A 107 13.77 -3.06 3.34
CA ASN A 107 14.97 -2.82 2.54
C ASN A 107 16.08 -2.17 3.36
N LEU A 108 15.73 -1.21 4.21
CA LEU A 108 16.70 -0.55 5.09
C LEU A 108 17.28 -1.51 6.11
N ILE A 109 16.47 -2.41 6.65
CA ILE A 109 16.94 -3.43 7.59
C ILE A 109 17.91 -4.37 6.90
N ASP A 110 17.58 -4.86 5.71
CA ASP A 110 18.45 -5.74 4.93
C ASP A 110 19.77 -5.05 4.59
N GLN A 111 19.72 -3.80 4.21
CA GLN A 111 20.89 -3.00 3.90
C GLN A 111 21.78 -2.79 5.12
N ALA A 112 21.16 -2.49 6.27
CA ALA A 112 21.90 -2.32 7.52
C ALA A 112 22.61 -3.59 7.95
N VAL A 113 21.99 -4.75 7.77
CA VAL A 113 22.60 -6.05 8.08
C VAL A 113 23.77 -6.30 7.15
N SER A 114 23.64 -6.01 5.85
CA SER A 114 24.74 -6.15 4.87
C SER A 114 25.90 -5.23 5.21
N ASP A 115 25.63 -3.97 5.54
CA ASP A 115 26.66 -3.00 5.90
C ASP A 115 27.40 -3.41 7.17
N ARG A 116 26.69 -3.94 8.14
CA ARG A 116 27.28 -4.42 9.38
C ARG A 116 28.25 -5.57 9.12
N SER A 117 27.88 -6.51 8.28
CA SER A 117 28.74 -7.62 7.90
C SER A 117 30.01 -7.14 7.22
N SER A 118 29.90 -6.15 6.35
CA SER A 118 31.03 -5.56 5.66
C SER A 118 31.96 -4.83 6.62
N ASN A 119 31.41 -4.09 7.57
CA ASN A 119 32.19 -3.36 8.54
C ASN A 119 32.93 -4.30 9.49
N ASP A 120 32.28 -5.37 9.93
CA ASP A 120 32.93 -6.37 10.78
C ASP A 120 34.12 -6.99 10.10
N ALA A 121 34.01 -7.34 8.82
CA ALA A 121 35.11 -7.90 8.05
C ALA A 121 36.27 -6.90 7.88
N THR A 122 35.94 -5.63 7.68
CA THR A 122 36.92 -4.56 7.56
C THR A 122 37.67 -4.32 8.87
N ASP A 123 36.95 -4.31 9.96
CA ASP A 123 37.52 -4.12 11.29
C ASP A 123 38.47 -5.25 11.65
N ASP A 124 38.12 -6.48 11.34
CA ASP A 124 39.02 -7.65 11.56
C ASP A 124 40.32 -7.51 10.78
N ALA A 125 40.24 -7.07 9.55
CA ALA A 125 41.42 -6.86 8.72
C ALA A 125 42.32 -5.74 9.28
N THR A 126 41.72 -4.70 9.82
CA THR A 126 42.46 -3.58 10.41
C THR A 126 43.16 -4.01 11.71
N ASP A 127 42.49 -4.81 12.52
CA ASP A 127 43.06 -5.32 13.76
C ASP A 127 44.26 -6.21 13.47
N ASP A 128 44.17 -7.08 12.48
CA ASP A 128 45.30 -7.94 12.08
C ASP A 128 46.51 -7.11 11.65
N ALA A 129 46.31 -6.05 10.89
CA ALA A 129 47.39 -5.17 10.45
C ALA A 129 48.03 -4.45 11.62
N THR A 130 47.26 -4.04 12.60
CA THR A 130 47.76 -3.38 13.81
C THR A 130 48.62 -4.33 14.65
N ASP A 131 48.19 -5.56 14.81
CA ASP A 131 48.91 -6.58 15.56
C ASP A 131 50.25 -6.90 14.90
N THR A 132 50.26 -7.00 13.60
CA THR A 132 51.50 -7.26 12.83
C THR A 132 52.53 -6.14 13.04
N THR A 133 52.06 -4.90 13.09
CA THR A 133 52.93 -3.75 13.29
C THR A 133 53.57 -3.74 14.67
N ASN A 134 52.83 -4.16 15.68
CA ASN A 134 53.31 -4.18 17.05
C ASN A 134 54.32 -5.29 17.30
N ASP A 135 54.22 -6.39 16.57
CA ASP A 135 55.15 -7.52 16.74
C ASP A 135 56.56 -7.24 16.20
N ASP A 136 56.67 -6.27 15.32
CA ASP A 136 57.99 -5.95 14.70
C ASP A 136 58.86 -5.04 15.57
N GLU A 137 58.35 -4.55 16.69
CA GLU A 137 59.13 -3.78 17.64
C GLU A 137 59.81 -4.69 18.67
#